data_7b06b7ff96d6e1c83f41d7ed31b53c53
#
_entry.id   7b06b7ff96d6e1c83f41d7ed31b53c53
#
_cell.length_a   1.000
_cell.length_b   1.000
_cell.length_c   1.000
_cell.angle_alpha   90.00
_cell.angle_beta   90.00
_cell.angle_gamma   90.00
#
_symmetry.space_group_name_H-M   'P 1'
#
loop_
_entity.id
_entity.type
_entity.pdbx_description
1 polymer ?
#
loop_
_entity_poly.entity_id
_entity_poly.type
_entity_poly.pdbx_seq_one_letter_code
_entity_poly.pdbx_strand_id
1 'polypeptide(L)'
;MNDTALQALIAAFSDPVLLVDLEGFVVAANPAAIDLFGMRIRSAQLRAHLRQPEVSSMLERVLAGSDGESASFQSHGTQGETIWQVAARRMDGARILITMRDISDLEAASAQRRDFVANVSHELRSPLTVLAGFIETLQGPAGDDPQTRAEFLGIMSEQASRMTGLVADLLSLSRVESVEKIRPRGTVALDAVIRATLAALRPQIENAGLTVTCDLPELPEIPGDYDQLVQVYHNLIENALKYGASGGRVEITGQQIASMPGYDSAVLRMSIRDYGEGIDPIYVPRLTERFYRVDKARSRDSGGTGLGLAIVKHILGRHRGRLVIQSQPGQGARFDTILPCS
;
A
#
# COMPACT_ATOMS: atom_id res chain seq x y z
N MET A 1 -34.47 34.36 4.04
CA MET A 1 -33.68 34.06 5.26
C MET A 1 -32.79 35.25 5.54
N ASN A 2 -32.71 35.73 6.81
CA ASN A 2 -31.91 36.92 7.17
C ASN A 2 -30.41 36.58 7.07
N ASP A 3 -29.56 37.49 6.59
CA ASP A 3 -28.11 37.27 6.38
C ASP A 3 -27.40 36.72 7.60
N THR A 4 -27.79 37.17 8.80
CA THR A 4 -27.25 36.70 10.08
C THR A 4 -27.55 35.22 10.34
N ALA A 5 -28.77 34.77 10.02
CA ALA A 5 -29.17 33.35 10.15
C ALA A 5 -28.42 32.47 9.17
N LEU A 6 -28.17 32.94 7.94
CA LEU A 6 -27.43 32.23 6.94
C LEU A 6 -25.94 32.12 7.29
N GLN A 7 -25.35 33.17 7.82
CA GLN A 7 -23.98 33.14 8.31
C GLN A 7 -23.82 32.18 9.51
N ALA A 8 -24.76 32.14 10.43
CA ALA A 8 -24.76 31.20 11.54
C ALA A 8 -24.90 29.76 11.06
N LEU A 9 -25.71 29.53 10.01
CA LEU A 9 -25.90 28.20 9.43
C LEU A 9 -24.60 27.70 8.77
N ILE A 10 -23.95 28.49 7.95
CA ILE A 10 -22.71 28.06 7.29
C ILE A 10 -21.56 27.92 8.26
N ALA A 11 -21.55 28.66 9.38
CA ALA A 11 -20.53 28.53 10.43
C ALA A 11 -20.60 27.20 11.18
N ALA A 12 -21.72 26.48 11.12
CA ALA A 12 -21.88 25.17 11.74
C ALA A 12 -21.23 24.02 10.94
N PHE A 13 -20.83 24.27 9.69
CA PHE A 13 -20.15 23.26 8.88
C PHE A 13 -18.66 23.20 9.20
N SER A 14 -18.14 21.98 9.36
CA SER A 14 -16.70 21.73 9.53
C SER A 14 -15.93 21.90 8.22
N ASP A 15 -16.57 21.62 7.10
CA ASP A 15 -15.98 21.74 5.76
C ASP A 15 -16.05 23.19 5.28
N PRO A 16 -15.14 23.63 4.35
CA PRO A 16 -15.18 24.96 3.79
C PRO A 16 -16.48 25.23 3.03
N VAL A 17 -17.18 26.30 3.43
CA VAL A 17 -18.43 26.77 2.80
C VAL A 17 -18.34 28.26 2.50
N LEU A 18 -18.71 28.60 1.25
CA LEU A 18 -18.77 29.97 0.75
C LEU A 18 -20.17 30.27 0.20
N LEU A 19 -20.62 31.51 0.39
CA LEU A 19 -21.76 32.07 -0.34
C LEU A 19 -21.24 33.10 -1.33
N VAL A 20 -21.71 33.01 -2.55
CA VAL A 20 -21.26 33.83 -3.67
C VAL A 20 -22.50 34.49 -4.32
N ASP A 21 -22.39 35.75 -4.71
CA ASP A 21 -23.43 36.42 -5.53
C ASP A 21 -23.37 36.01 -7.01
N LEU A 22 -24.28 36.54 -7.82
CA LEU A 22 -24.34 36.24 -9.27
C LEU A 22 -23.19 36.89 -10.05
N GLU A 23 -22.49 37.87 -9.48
CA GLU A 23 -21.29 38.48 -10.06
C GLU A 23 -20.02 37.68 -9.73
N GLY A 24 -20.12 36.66 -8.84
CA GLY A 24 -19.02 35.80 -8.44
C GLY A 24 -18.21 36.32 -7.28
N PHE A 25 -18.72 37.30 -6.51
CA PHE A 25 -18.06 37.77 -5.27
C PHE A 25 -18.51 36.95 -4.05
N VAL A 26 -17.57 36.68 -3.16
CA VAL A 26 -17.83 35.98 -1.91
C VAL A 26 -18.54 36.91 -0.92
N VAL A 27 -19.80 36.61 -0.62
CA VAL A 27 -20.65 37.37 0.31
C VAL A 27 -20.44 36.89 1.75
N ALA A 28 -20.23 35.59 1.94
CA ALA A 28 -19.94 35.00 3.25
C ALA A 28 -19.02 33.79 3.11
N ALA A 29 -18.21 33.55 4.16
CA ALA A 29 -17.32 32.43 4.28
C ALA A 29 -17.33 31.94 5.73
N ASN A 30 -17.37 30.61 5.92
CA ASN A 30 -17.25 30.01 7.24
C ASN A 30 -15.77 29.98 7.72
N PRO A 31 -15.50 29.64 8.98
CA PRO A 31 -14.13 29.58 9.51
C PRO A 31 -13.21 28.67 8.66
N ALA A 32 -13.67 27.47 8.29
CA ALA A 32 -12.87 26.53 7.49
C ALA A 32 -12.49 27.09 6.11
N ALA A 33 -13.37 27.83 5.45
CA ALA A 33 -13.06 28.51 4.19
C ALA A 33 -12.06 29.65 4.39
N ILE A 34 -12.13 30.35 5.52
CA ILE A 34 -11.17 31.41 5.87
C ILE A 34 -9.79 30.80 6.15
N ASP A 35 -9.72 29.67 6.84
CA ASP A 35 -8.47 28.95 7.09
C ASP A 35 -7.82 28.47 5.80
N LEU A 36 -8.63 28.01 4.83
CA LEU A 36 -8.13 27.53 3.55
C LEU A 36 -7.64 28.66 2.62
N PHE A 37 -8.41 29.75 2.50
CA PHE A 37 -8.16 30.84 1.52
C PHE A 37 -7.60 32.11 2.12
N GLY A 38 -7.58 32.21 3.45
CA GLY A 38 -7.22 33.42 4.19
C GLY A 38 -8.39 34.40 4.33
N MET A 39 -8.25 35.36 5.25
CA MET A 39 -9.27 36.38 5.57
C MET A 39 -9.70 37.22 4.36
N ARG A 40 -8.82 37.39 3.37
CA ARG A 40 -9.09 38.17 2.15
C ARG A 40 -10.11 37.54 1.21
N ILE A 41 -10.53 36.29 1.46
CA ILE A 41 -11.58 35.64 0.65
C ILE A 41 -12.91 36.39 0.73
N ARG A 42 -13.21 37.03 1.87
CA ARG A 42 -14.40 37.84 2.01
C ARG A 42 -14.36 39.05 1.07
N SER A 43 -15.39 39.22 0.31
CA SER A 43 -15.52 40.24 -0.74
C SER A 43 -14.55 40.07 -1.93
N ALA A 44 -13.83 38.95 -2.03
CA ALA A 44 -13.00 38.64 -3.18
C ALA A 44 -13.84 38.00 -4.30
N GLN A 45 -13.37 38.16 -5.53
CA GLN A 45 -13.90 37.42 -6.64
C GLN A 45 -13.40 35.97 -6.57
N LEU A 46 -14.33 35.01 -6.49
CA LEU A 46 -13.98 33.60 -6.25
C LEU A 46 -13.05 33.01 -7.32
N ARG A 47 -13.20 33.42 -8.59
CA ARG A 47 -12.34 33.02 -9.71
C ARG A 47 -10.86 33.37 -9.51
N ALA A 48 -10.55 34.36 -8.68
CA ALA A 48 -9.16 34.70 -8.37
C ALA A 48 -8.47 33.65 -7.47
N HIS A 49 -9.25 32.87 -6.73
CA HIS A 49 -8.78 31.81 -5.82
C HIS A 49 -8.92 30.40 -6.40
N LEU A 50 -9.98 30.15 -7.18
CA LEU A 50 -10.26 28.87 -7.83
C LEU A 50 -10.00 28.99 -9.33
N ARG A 51 -8.72 28.95 -9.73
CA ARG A 51 -8.29 29.23 -11.12
C ARG A 51 -8.24 28.01 -12.03
N GLN A 52 -8.49 26.82 -11.52
CA GLN A 52 -8.44 25.61 -12.33
C GLN A 52 -9.55 25.61 -13.39
N PRO A 53 -9.26 25.21 -14.64
CA PRO A 53 -10.21 25.30 -15.74
C PRO A 53 -11.54 24.60 -15.48
N GLU A 54 -11.49 23.43 -14.84
CA GLU A 54 -12.68 22.63 -14.51
C GLU A 54 -13.60 23.37 -13.53
N VAL A 55 -13.04 23.95 -12.48
CA VAL A 55 -13.80 24.71 -11.48
C VAL A 55 -14.30 26.01 -12.06
N SER A 56 -13.49 26.70 -12.87
CA SER A 56 -13.91 27.94 -13.56
C SER A 56 -15.07 27.69 -14.49
N SER A 57 -15.01 26.63 -15.30
CA SER A 57 -16.10 26.24 -16.22
C SER A 57 -17.38 25.83 -15.47
N MET A 58 -17.22 25.09 -14.34
CA MET A 58 -18.35 24.74 -13.46
C MET A 58 -19.04 26.01 -12.93
N LEU A 59 -18.26 26.96 -12.40
CA LEU A 59 -18.78 28.19 -11.84
C LEU A 59 -19.51 29.03 -12.94
N GLU A 60 -18.99 29.07 -14.16
CA GLU A 60 -19.65 29.75 -15.30
C GLU A 60 -21.00 29.14 -15.60
N ARG A 61 -21.12 27.82 -15.65
CA ARG A 61 -22.40 27.17 -15.92
C ARG A 61 -23.41 27.40 -14.80
N VAL A 62 -23.00 27.37 -13.52
CA VAL A 62 -23.90 27.65 -12.40
C VAL A 62 -24.33 29.13 -12.41
N LEU A 63 -23.42 30.06 -12.71
CA LEU A 63 -23.73 31.48 -12.85
C LEU A 63 -24.70 31.72 -14.05
N ALA A 64 -24.56 30.97 -15.13
CA ALA A 64 -25.44 31.04 -16.31
C ALA A 64 -26.82 30.39 -16.08
N GLY A 65 -27.05 29.69 -14.95
CA GLY A 65 -28.38 29.18 -14.58
C GLY A 65 -28.48 27.67 -14.34
N SER A 66 -27.38 26.92 -14.30
CA SER A 66 -27.40 25.53 -13.86
C SER A 66 -27.75 25.44 -12.37
N ASP A 67 -28.60 24.48 -11.98
CA ASP A 67 -29.08 24.31 -10.60
C ASP A 67 -27.98 23.83 -9.63
N GLY A 68 -26.99 23.11 -10.16
CA GLY A 68 -25.85 22.67 -9.38
C GLY A 68 -24.89 21.77 -10.16
N GLU A 69 -23.61 21.92 -9.88
CA GLU A 69 -22.52 21.16 -10.48
C GLU A 69 -21.39 20.93 -9.49
N SER A 70 -20.48 20.03 -9.83
CA SER A 70 -19.28 19.78 -9.06
C SER A 70 -18.04 19.62 -9.93
N ALA A 71 -16.87 19.98 -9.39
CA ALA A 71 -15.58 19.83 -10.02
C ALA A 71 -14.50 19.53 -8.95
N SER A 72 -13.38 18.97 -9.37
CA SER A 72 -12.23 18.77 -8.50
C SER A 72 -11.33 19.99 -8.48
N PHE A 73 -10.78 20.31 -7.31
CA PHE A 73 -9.86 21.41 -7.09
C PHE A 73 -8.64 20.90 -6.32
N GLN A 74 -7.45 21.12 -6.85
CA GLN A 74 -6.20 20.78 -6.18
C GLN A 74 -5.59 22.02 -5.54
N SER A 75 -5.31 21.96 -4.26
CA SER A 75 -4.59 23.00 -3.53
C SER A 75 -3.24 22.49 -3.05
N HIS A 76 -2.23 23.35 -3.14
CA HIS A 76 -0.89 23.09 -2.62
C HIS A 76 -0.70 23.93 -1.36
N GLY A 77 -0.84 23.31 -0.20
CA GLY A 77 -0.65 23.94 1.10
C GLY A 77 0.71 23.59 1.71
N THR A 78 1.01 24.15 2.87
CA THR A 78 2.22 23.86 3.66
C THR A 78 2.29 22.42 4.14
N GLN A 79 1.17 21.71 4.18
CA GLN A 79 1.06 20.29 4.57
C GLN A 79 1.04 19.30 3.40
N GLY A 80 1.16 19.79 2.17
CA GLY A 80 1.15 18.96 0.96
C GLY A 80 0.02 19.34 -0.01
N GLU A 81 -0.22 18.43 -0.95
CA GLU A 81 -1.28 18.53 -1.95
C GLU A 81 -2.60 17.99 -1.37
N THR A 82 -3.66 18.77 -1.47
CA THR A 82 -5.01 18.39 -1.03
C THR A 82 -5.96 18.47 -2.21
N ILE A 83 -6.78 17.43 -2.40
CA ILE A 83 -7.78 17.36 -3.46
C ILE A 83 -9.16 17.62 -2.86
N TRP A 84 -9.79 18.69 -3.34
CA TRP A 84 -11.11 19.10 -2.89
C TRP A 84 -12.16 18.78 -3.95
N GLN A 85 -13.27 18.19 -3.56
CA GLN A 85 -14.48 18.19 -4.34
C GLN A 85 -15.23 19.50 -4.06
N VAL A 86 -15.32 20.36 -5.07
CA VAL A 86 -16.05 21.63 -5.01
C VAL A 86 -17.43 21.40 -5.62
N ALA A 87 -18.49 21.66 -4.86
CA ALA A 87 -19.85 21.64 -5.35
C ALA A 87 -20.44 23.04 -5.25
N ALA A 88 -21.04 23.52 -6.34
CA ALA A 88 -21.74 24.79 -6.41
C ALA A 88 -23.22 24.55 -6.65
N ARG A 89 -24.09 25.12 -5.83
CA ARG A 89 -25.55 25.06 -5.97
C ARG A 89 -26.19 26.43 -5.90
N ARG A 90 -27.08 26.67 -6.84
CA ARG A 90 -27.91 27.88 -6.85
C ARG A 90 -28.93 27.80 -5.71
N MET A 91 -29.01 28.88 -4.93
CA MET A 91 -30.02 29.05 -3.89
C MET A 91 -31.12 30.02 -4.36
N ASP A 92 -32.28 30.00 -3.68
CA ASP A 92 -33.33 30.95 -3.92
C ASP A 92 -32.82 32.39 -3.86
N GLY A 93 -33.09 33.15 -4.90
CA GLY A 93 -33.00 34.61 -4.89
C GLY A 93 -31.76 35.22 -5.45
N ALA A 94 -30.67 34.70 -5.81
CA ALA A 94 -29.46 35.34 -6.37
C ALA A 94 -28.14 34.96 -5.66
N ARG A 95 -28.10 33.83 -5.02
CA ARG A 95 -26.87 33.34 -4.32
C ARG A 95 -26.51 31.93 -4.76
N ILE A 96 -25.23 31.62 -4.73
CA ILE A 96 -24.68 30.32 -4.98
C ILE A 96 -23.99 29.85 -3.72
N LEU A 97 -24.38 28.67 -3.23
CA LEU A 97 -23.71 27.98 -2.14
C LEU A 97 -22.59 27.14 -2.74
N ILE A 98 -21.37 27.31 -2.24
CA ILE A 98 -20.23 26.51 -2.60
C ILE A 98 -19.78 25.77 -1.38
N THR A 99 -19.66 24.44 -1.49
CA THR A 99 -19.13 23.55 -0.48
C THR A 99 -17.88 22.86 -1.02
N MET A 100 -16.89 22.67 -0.17
CA MET A 100 -15.65 21.98 -0.53
C MET A 100 -15.45 20.84 0.44
N ARG A 101 -15.23 19.66 -0.07
CA ARG A 101 -14.96 18.45 0.71
C ARG A 101 -13.59 17.93 0.37
N ASP A 102 -12.77 17.68 1.38
CA ASP A 102 -11.49 16.99 1.17
C ASP A 102 -11.75 15.53 0.76
N ILE A 103 -11.28 15.18 -0.43
CA ILE A 103 -11.37 13.84 -1.00
C ILE A 103 -10.00 13.21 -1.25
N SER A 104 -8.93 13.76 -0.64
CA SER A 104 -7.56 13.31 -0.85
C SER A 104 -7.40 11.82 -0.54
N ASP A 105 -7.92 11.36 0.60
CA ASP A 105 -7.86 9.95 0.98
C ASP A 105 -8.65 9.05 0.02
N LEU A 106 -9.82 9.51 -0.44
CA LEU A 106 -10.66 8.77 -1.37
C LEU A 106 -10.00 8.65 -2.75
N GLU A 107 -9.42 9.74 -3.25
CA GLU A 107 -8.68 9.74 -4.52
C GLU A 107 -7.41 8.92 -4.42
N ALA A 108 -6.66 9.00 -3.32
CA ALA A 108 -5.49 8.16 -3.09
C ALA A 108 -5.85 6.66 -3.07
N ALA A 109 -6.93 6.28 -2.38
CA ALA A 109 -7.42 4.90 -2.37
C ALA A 109 -7.89 4.44 -3.76
N SER A 110 -8.56 5.32 -4.52
CA SER A 110 -8.99 5.05 -5.90
C SER A 110 -7.81 4.88 -6.84
N ALA A 111 -6.78 5.73 -6.73
CA ALA A 111 -5.55 5.63 -7.49
C ALA A 111 -4.82 4.32 -7.19
N GLN A 112 -4.64 3.99 -5.90
CA GLN A 112 -4.04 2.71 -5.49
C GLN A 112 -4.77 1.49 -6.06
N ARG A 113 -6.11 1.54 -6.11
CA ARG A 113 -6.91 0.45 -6.69
C ARG A 113 -6.71 0.34 -8.20
N ARG A 114 -6.67 1.47 -8.93
CA ARG A 114 -6.39 1.48 -10.39
C ARG A 114 -5.00 0.92 -10.68
N ASP A 115 -3.99 1.38 -9.94
CA ASP A 115 -2.61 0.93 -10.09
C ASP A 115 -2.47 -0.56 -9.77
N PHE A 116 -3.17 -1.04 -8.75
CA PHE A 116 -3.20 -2.47 -8.40
C PHE A 116 -3.73 -3.32 -9.57
N VAL A 117 -4.89 -2.96 -10.15
CA VAL A 117 -5.48 -3.70 -11.30
C VAL A 117 -4.55 -3.66 -12.51
N ALA A 118 -3.95 -2.50 -12.81
CA ALA A 118 -3.00 -2.35 -13.90
C ALA A 118 -1.77 -3.25 -13.70
N ASN A 119 -1.17 -3.23 -12.50
CA ASN A 119 0.00 -4.04 -12.18
C ASN A 119 -0.31 -5.54 -12.23
N VAL A 120 -1.45 -6.00 -11.68
CA VAL A 120 -1.89 -7.40 -11.80
C VAL A 120 -1.97 -7.82 -13.27
N SER A 121 -2.59 -6.98 -14.11
CA SER A 121 -2.73 -7.25 -15.54
C SER A 121 -1.38 -7.38 -16.24
N HIS A 122 -0.43 -6.52 -15.89
CA HIS A 122 0.93 -6.57 -16.44
C HIS A 122 1.72 -7.80 -15.97
N GLU A 123 1.66 -8.12 -14.66
CA GLU A 123 2.38 -9.28 -14.10
C GLU A 123 1.82 -10.62 -14.57
N LEU A 124 0.55 -10.70 -14.95
CA LEU A 124 -0.06 -11.89 -15.56
C LEU A 124 0.20 -11.98 -17.07
N ARG A 125 0.21 -10.84 -17.78
CA ARG A 125 0.38 -10.84 -19.25
C ARG A 125 1.77 -11.31 -19.65
N SER A 126 2.81 -10.91 -18.95
CA SER A 126 4.21 -11.26 -19.29
C SER A 126 4.44 -12.77 -19.33
N PRO A 127 4.21 -13.56 -18.26
CA PRO A 127 4.40 -15.00 -18.29
C PRO A 127 3.45 -15.70 -19.27
N LEU A 128 2.22 -15.20 -19.46
CA LEU A 128 1.27 -15.75 -20.41
C LEU A 128 1.78 -15.62 -21.87
N THR A 129 2.38 -14.48 -22.21
CA THR A 129 3.00 -14.25 -23.53
C THR A 129 4.17 -15.22 -23.74
N VAL A 130 5.00 -15.44 -22.71
CA VAL A 130 6.13 -16.41 -22.78
C VAL A 130 5.60 -17.84 -23.00
N LEU A 131 4.58 -18.24 -22.22
CA LEU A 131 3.95 -19.55 -22.38
C LEU A 131 3.39 -19.75 -23.80
N ALA A 132 2.66 -18.75 -24.31
CA ALA A 132 2.08 -18.83 -25.66
C ALA A 132 3.17 -18.97 -26.75
N GLY A 133 4.27 -18.21 -26.63
CA GLY A 133 5.39 -18.28 -27.57
C GLY A 133 6.11 -19.63 -27.55
N PHE A 134 6.34 -20.22 -26.36
CA PHE A 134 6.94 -21.57 -26.28
C PHE A 134 6.01 -22.67 -26.77
N ILE A 135 4.69 -22.56 -26.52
CA ILE A 135 3.71 -23.49 -27.08
C ILE A 135 3.76 -23.45 -28.62
N GLU A 136 3.73 -22.25 -29.22
CA GLU A 136 3.82 -22.08 -30.67
C GLU A 136 5.13 -22.65 -31.25
N THR A 137 6.26 -22.38 -30.56
CA THR A 137 7.57 -22.91 -30.96
C THR A 137 7.62 -24.43 -30.90
N LEU A 138 7.05 -25.06 -29.87
CA LEU A 138 6.98 -26.49 -29.70
C LEU A 138 6.02 -27.19 -30.69
N GLN A 139 5.05 -26.47 -31.25
CA GLN A 139 4.19 -26.97 -32.34
C GLN A 139 4.90 -27.01 -33.70
N GLY A 140 6.07 -26.33 -33.79
CA GLY A 140 6.92 -26.33 -34.98
C GLY A 140 8.08 -27.35 -34.89
N PRO A 141 9.09 -27.25 -35.78
CA PRO A 141 10.21 -28.20 -35.86
C PRO A 141 11.03 -28.32 -34.55
N ALA A 142 11.03 -27.29 -33.69
CA ALA A 142 11.72 -27.32 -32.40
C ALA A 142 11.12 -28.38 -31.44
N GLY A 143 9.85 -28.75 -31.62
CA GLY A 143 9.20 -29.82 -30.84
C GLY A 143 9.71 -31.21 -31.12
N ASP A 144 10.40 -31.41 -32.27
CA ASP A 144 10.96 -32.72 -32.65
C ASP A 144 12.30 -33.00 -31.94
N ASP A 145 13.02 -31.95 -31.50
CA ASP A 145 14.24 -32.11 -30.72
C ASP A 145 13.94 -32.36 -29.23
N PRO A 146 14.30 -33.55 -28.68
CA PRO A 146 14.00 -33.91 -27.31
C PRO A 146 14.63 -32.99 -26.28
N GLN A 147 15.82 -32.42 -26.54
CA GLN A 147 16.55 -31.56 -25.61
C GLN A 147 15.89 -30.19 -25.55
N THR A 148 15.64 -29.55 -26.67
CA THR A 148 14.93 -28.28 -26.79
C THR A 148 13.52 -28.36 -26.20
N ARG A 149 12.81 -29.46 -26.44
CA ARG A 149 11.48 -29.70 -25.85
C ARG A 149 11.53 -29.76 -24.32
N ALA A 150 12.51 -30.51 -23.77
CA ALA A 150 12.65 -30.60 -22.30
C ALA A 150 12.98 -29.24 -21.66
N GLU A 151 13.86 -28.47 -22.30
CA GLU A 151 14.23 -27.10 -21.83
C GLU A 151 13.01 -26.16 -21.84
N PHE A 152 12.26 -26.11 -22.95
CA PHE A 152 11.10 -25.24 -23.07
C PHE A 152 9.97 -25.64 -22.11
N LEU A 153 9.72 -26.92 -21.94
CA LEU A 153 8.76 -27.42 -20.95
C LEU A 153 9.18 -27.05 -19.52
N GLY A 154 10.48 -27.06 -19.23
CA GLY A 154 11.02 -26.58 -17.94
C GLY A 154 10.70 -25.10 -17.70
N ILE A 155 11.00 -24.24 -18.67
CA ILE A 155 10.70 -22.79 -18.59
C ILE A 155 9.18 -22.56 -18.44
N MET A 156 8.37 -23.28 -19.21
CA MET A 156 6.91 -23.18 -19.12
C MET A 156 6.38 -23.58 -17.74
N SER A 157 6.93 -24.66 -17.16
CA SER A 157 6.57 -25.10 -15.81
C SER A 157 6.91 -24.04 -14.75
N GLU A 158 8.07 -23.39 -14.88
CA GLU A 158 8.48 -22.30 -14.02
C GLU A 158 7.53 -21.10 -14.13
N GLN A 159 7.18 -20.68 -15.35
CA GLN A 159 6.23 -19.57 -15.56
C GLN A 159 4.83 -19.90 -15.02
N ALA A 160 4.35 -21.12 -15.21
CA ALA A 160 3.07 -21.56 -14.65
C ALA A 160 3.07 -21.54 -13.11
N SER A 161 4.15 -22.04 -12.50
CA SER A 161 4.33 -22.00 -11.03
C SER A 161 4.37 -20.57 -10.50
N ARG A 162 5.07 -19.68 -11.19
CA ARG A 162 5.09 -18.24 -10.86
C ARG A 162 3.71 -17.60 -10.92
N MET A 163 2.92 -17.90 -11.96
CA MET A 163 1.54 -17.40 -12.07
C MET A 163 0.66 -17.93 -10.94
N THR A 164 0.79 -19.19 -10.58
CA THR A 164 0.05 -19.80 -9.47
C THR A 164 0.39 -19.11 -8.14
N GLY A 165 1.68 -18.86 -7.90
CA GLY A 165 2.13 -18.09 -6.72
C GLY A 165 1.55 -16.67 -6.68
N LEU A 166 1.57 -15.97 -7.83
CA LEU A 166 0.99 -14.61 -7.92
C LEU A 166 -0.51 -14.61 -7.58
N VAL A 167 -1.27 -15.58 -8.11
CA VAL A 167 -2.70 -15.72 -7.83
C VAL A 167 -2.93 -16.02 -6.35
N ALA A 168 -2.13 -16.91 -5.74
CA ALA A 168 -2.21 -17.21 -4.31
C ALA A 168 -1.93 -15.97 -3.44
N ASP A 169 -0.91 -15.17 -3.78
CA ASP A 169 -0.58 -13.92 -3.11
C ASP A 169 -1.73 -12.91 -3.20
N LEU A 170 -2.34 -12.75 -4.38
CA LEU A 170 -3.47 -11.85 -4.61
C LEU A 170 -4.69 -12.24 -3.77
N LEU A 171 -5.02 -13.53 -3.73
CA LEU A 171 -6.13 -14.04 -2.92
C LEU A 171 -5.84 -13.88 -1.42
N SER A 172 -4.60 -14.13 -0.99
CA SER A 172 -4.17 -13.92 0.40
C SER A 172 -4.28 -12.45 0.79
N LEU A 173 -3.75 -11.55 -0.03
CA LEU A 173 -3.83 -10.10 0.21
C LEU A 173 -5.29 -9.65 0.32
N SER A 174 -6.15 -10.05 -0.61
CA SER A 174 -7.58 -9.72 -0.60
C SER A 174 -8.29 -10.21 0.68
N ARG A 175 -7.97 -11.43 1.14
CA ARG A 175 -8.52 -11.98 2.40
C ARG A 175 -8.06 -11.18 3.61
N VAL A 176 -6.76 -10.88 3.70
CA VAL A 176 -6.20 -10.15 4.84
C VAL A 176 -6.75 -8.73 4.91
N GLU A 177 -6.85 -8.02 3.79
CA GLU A 177 -7.43 -6.67 3.72
C GLU A 177 -8.91 -6.64 4.16
N SER A 178 -9.70 -7.64 3.76
CA SER A 178 -11.12 -7.71 4.13
C SER A 178 -11.36 -7.87 5.64
N VAL A 179 -10.40 -8.43 6.37
CA VAL A 179 -10.50 -8.70 7.81
C VAL A 179 -9.47 -7.94 8.66
N GLU A 180 -8.72 -7.01 8.08
CA GLU A 180 -7.62 -6.29 8.75
C GLU A 180 -8.05 -5.61 10.07
N LYS A 181 -9.27 -5.11 10.14
CA LYS A 181 -9.84 -4.47 11.34
C LYS A 181 -10.26 -5.47 12.43
N ILE A 182 -10.29 -6.77 12.14
CA ILE A 182 -10.76 -7.81 13.07
C ILE A 182 -9.54 -8.53 13.63
N ARG A 183 -9.23 -8.27 14.92
CA ARG A 183 -8.10 -8.91 15.59
C ARG A 183 -8.33 -10.43 15.68
N PRO A 184 -7.29 -11.27 15.44
CA PRO A 184 -7.35 -12.70 15.67
C PRO A 184 -7.63 -13.03 17.15
N ARG A 185 -8.36 -14.11 17.40
CA ARG A 185 -8.75 -14.54 18.75
C ARG A 185 -7.93 -15.74 19.27
N GLY A 186 -7.15 -16.39 18.41
CA GLY A 186 -6.28 -17.51 18.79
C GLY A 186 -5.05 -17.07 19.56
N THR A 187 -4.34 -18.01 20.15
CA THR A 187 -3.01 -17.83 20.73
C THR A 187 -1.97 -18.61 19.91
N VAL A 188 -0.79 -18.05 19.73
CA VAL A 188 0.26 -18.61 18.87
C VAL A 188 1.62 -18.51 19.55
N ALA A 189 2.33 -19.63 19.57
CA ALA A 189 3.74 -19.71 19.95
C ALA A 189 4.61 -19.42 18.72
N LEU A 190 5.31 -18.29 18.71
CA LEU A 190 6.11 -17.86 17.54
C LEU A 190 7.28 -18.79 17.22
N ASP A 191 7.84 -19.44 18.23
CA ASP A 191 8.90 -20.45 18.05
C ASP A 191 8.40 -21.67 17.23
N ALA A 192 7.15 -22.10 17.46
CA ALA A 192 6.53 -23.17 16.66
C ALA A 192 6.30 -22.72 15.19
N VAL A 193 5.87 -21.47 15.00
CA VAL A 193 5.70 -20.87 13.66
C VAL A 193 7.03 -20.83 12.90
N ILE A 194 8.09 -20.34 13.55
CA ILE A 194 9.43 -20.27 12.92
C ILE A 194 9.96 -21.67 12.59
N ARG A 195 9.84 -22.65 13.50
CA ARG A 195 10.26 -24.03 13.24
C ARG A 195 9.50 -24.64 12.06
N ALA A 196 8.19 -24.47 12.01
CA ALA A 196 7.38 -24.97 10.89
C ALA A 196 7.79 -24.32 9.56
N THR A 197 8.03 -23.01 9.58
CA THR A 197 8.47 -22.26 8.38
C THR A 197 9.84 -22.72 7.90
N LEU A 198 10.80 -22.89 8.80
CA LEU A 198 12.15 -23.38 8.46
C LEU A 198 12.12 -24.81 7.92
N ALA A 199 11.24 -25.66 8.47
CA ALA A 199 11.06 -27.02 7.95
C ALA A 199 10.50 -27.01 6.52
N ALA A 200 9.55 -26.14 6.21
CA ALA A 200 8.98 -25.98 4.86
C ALA A 200 10.00 -25.42 3.86
N LEU A 201 10.86 -24.49 4.29
CA LEU A 201 11.88 -23.85 3.44
C LEU A 201 13.21 -24.63 3.37
N ARG A 202 13.33 -25.76 4.07
CA ARG A 202 14.56 -26.55 4.12
C ARG A 202 15.17 -26.88 2.75
N PRO A 203 14.40 -27.33 1.75
CA PRO A 203 14.97 -27.61 0.41
C PRO A 203 15.56 -26.36 -0.24
N GLN A 204 14.92 -25.20 -0.05
CA GLN A 204 15.40 -23.92 -0.59
C GLN A 204 16.69 -23.44 0.13
N ILE A 205 16.76 -23.63 1.44
CA ILE A 205 17.96 -23.33 2.24
C ILE A 205 19.14 -24.18 1.79
N GLU A 206 18.94 -25.48 1.63
CA GLU A 206 19.97 -26.42 1.17
C GLU A 206 20.44 -26.09 -0.24
N ASN A 207 19.51 -25.81 -1.17
CA ASN A 207 19.84 -25.41 -2.54
C ASN A 207 20.57 -24.08 -2.66
N ALA A 208 20.26 -23.12 -1.78
CA ALA A 208 20.94 -21.83 -1.73
C ALA A 208 22.32 -21.89 -1.08
N GLY A 209 22.67 -22.99 -0.41
CA GLY A 209 23.93 -23.16 0.30
C GLY A 209 24.10 -22.17 1.48
N LEU A 210 23.00 -21.68 2.06
CA LEU A 210 22.99 -20.68 3.12
C LEU A 210 23.01 -21.34 4.50
N THR A 211 23.73 -20.73 5.44
CA THR A 211 23.67 -21.06 6.85
C THR A 211 22.56 -20.27 7.53
N VAL A 212 21.53 -20.95 8.04
CA VAL A 212 20.48 -20.30 8.83
C VAL A 212 20.71 -20.57 10.30
N THR A 213 20.92 -19.51 11.09
CA THR A 213 21.00 -19.59 12.54
C THR A 213 19.71 -19.10 13.16
N CYS A 214 19.21 -19.81 14.18
CA CYS A 214 17.96 -19.50 14.84
C CYS A 214 18.20 -19.53 16.36
N ASP A 215 18.18 -18.35 16.97
CA ASP A 215 18.34 -18.17 18.41
C ASP A 215 17.03 -17.59 18.98
N LEU A 216 16.21 -18.48 19.52
CA LEU A 216 14.91 -18.16 20.11
C LEU A 216 14.92 -18.59 21.58
N PRO A 217 14.95 -17.62 22.51
CA PRO A 217 14.73 -17.94 23.92
C PRO A 217 13.29 -18.42 24.13
N GLU A 218 12.95 -18.84 25.32
CA GLU A 218 11.55 -19.11 25.66
C GLU A 218 10.73 -17.84 25.56
N LEU A 219 9.76 -17.83 24.60
CA LEU A 219 8.91 -16.69 24.29
C LEU A 219 7.48 -16.98 24.73
N PRO A 220 6.75 -15.97 25.26
CA PRO A 220 5.33 -16.13 25.57
C PRO A 220 4.51 -16.31 24.28
N GLU A 221 3.39 -17.01 24.42
CA GLU A 221 2.36 -17.02 23.38
C GLU A 221 1.74 -15.63 23.20
N ILE A 222 1.35 -15.33 21.98
CA ILE A 222 0.71 -14.06 21.62
C ILE A 222 -0.66 -14.28 20.99
N PRO A 223 -1.58 -13.31 21.09
CA PRO A 223 -2.82 -13.36 20.32
C PRO A 223 -2.53 -13.32 18.82
N GLY A 224 -3.00 -14.34 18.08
CA GLY A 224 -2.67 -14.42 16.66
C GLY A 224 -3.44 -15.49 15.90
N ASP A 225 -3.24 -15.46 14.59
CA ASP A 225 -3.68 -16.45 13.61
C ASP A 225 -2.43 -17.18 13.10
N TYR A 226 -2.36 -18.48 13.41
CA TYR A 226 -1.18 -19.30 13.15
C TYR A 226 -0.79 -19.29 11.66
N ASP A 227 -1.75 -19.51 10.78
CA ASP A 227 -1.49 -19.62 9.33
C ASP A 227 -1.00 -18.29 8.76
N GLN A 228 -1.58 -17.18 9.23
CA GLN A 228 -1.12 -15.85 8.82
C GLN A 228 0.29 -15.54 9.32
N LEU A 229 0.62 -15.92 10.54
CA LEU A 229 1.98 -15.71 11.06
C LEU A 229 2.99 -16.63 10.36
N VAL A 230 2.63 -17.87 10.02
CA VAL A 230 3.43 -18.72 9.12
C VAL A 230 3.69 -17.99 7.80
N GLN A 231 2.68 -17.39 7.20
CA GLN A 231 2.83 -16.65 5.94
C GLN A 231 3.74 -15.42 6.09
N VAL A 232 3.67 -14.69 7.22
CA VAL A 232 4.60 -13.58 7.52
C VAL A 232 6.04 -14.06 7.50
N TYR A 233 6.34 -15.08 8.29
CA TYR A 233 7.73 -15.55 8.41
C TYR A 233 8.20 -16.28 7.16
N HIS A 234 7.33 -16.97 6.45
CA HIS A 234 7.65 -17.54 5.13
C HIS A 234 8.12 -16.44 4.17
N ASN A 235 7.34 -15.36 4.01
CA ASN A 235 7.70 -14.26 3.13
C ASN A 235 9.00 -13.56 3.55
N LEU A 236 9.22 -13.37 4.84
CA LEU A 236 10.44 -12.70 5.33
C LEU A 236 11.68 -13.59 5.18
N ILE A 237 11.58 -14.88 5.52
CA ILE A 237 12.70 -15.81 5.42
C ILE A 237 13.01 -16.10 3.96
N GLU A 238 12.00 -16.32 3.10
CA GLU A 238 12.20 -16.49 1.65
C GLU A 238 12.92 -15.28 1.04
N ASN A 239 12.52 -14.06 1.40
CA ASN A 239 13.22 -12.85 0.97
C ASN A 239 14.67 -12.84 1.45
N ALA A 240 14.94 -13.21 2.70
CA ALA A 240 16.28 -13.28 3.22
C ALA A 240 17.15 -14.34 2.51
N LEU A 241 16.59 -15.50 2.17
CA LEU A 241 17.28 -16.53 1.38
C LEU A 241 17.62 -16.04 -0.02
N LYS A 242 16.68 -15.35 -0.66
CA LYS A 242 16.78 -14.88 -2.03
C LYS A 242 17.76 -13.72 -2.21
N TYR A 243 17.67 -12.74 -1.33
CA TYR A 243 18.48 -11.51 -1.44
C TYR A 243 19.74 -11.54 -0.57
N GLY A 244 19.77 -12.46 0.42
CA GLY A 244 20.91 -12.66 1.31
C GLY A 244 21.92 -13.69 0.81
N ALA A 245 21.72 -14.30 -0.37
CA ALA A 245 22.58 -15.38 -0.88
C ALA A 245 24.07 -14.99 -0.95
N SER A 246 24.40 -13.76 -1.34
CA SER A 246 25.78 -13.26 -1.41
C SER A 246 26.46 -13.19 -0.02
N GLY A 247 25.71 -13.08 1.06
CA GLY A 247 26.22 -13.00 2.42
C GLY A 247 26.41 -14.34 3.11
N GLY A 248 25.96 -15.44 2.51
CA GLY A 248 26.18 -16.82 2.98
C GLY A 248 25.40 -17.21 4.24
N ARG A 249 24.69 -16.29 4.89
CA ARG A 249 23.98 -16.57 6.15
C ARG A 249 22.72 -15.75 6.35
N VAL A 250 21.78 -16.31 7.13
CA VAL A 250 20.58 -15.65 7.64
C VAL A 250 20.50 -15.91 9.15
N GLU A 251 20.22 -14.86 9.92
CA GLU A 251 20.04 -14.95 11.36
C GLU A 251 18.59 -14.65 11.73
N ILE A 252 18.02 -15.50 12.57
CA ILE A 252 16.67 -15.33 13.13
C ILE A 252 16.83 -15.26 14.66
N THR A 253 16.36 -14.14 15.24
CA THR A 253 16.42 -13.95 16.70
C THR A 253 15.08 -13.50 17.22
N GLY A 254 14.76 -13.89 18.46
CA GLY A 254 13.54 -13.50 19.16
C GLY A 254 13.85 -12.82 20.48
N GLN A 255 13.08 -11.78 20.82
CA GLN A 255 13.24 -11.07 22.09
C GLN A 255 11.90 -10.53 22.58
N GLN A 256 11.60 -10.72 23.87
CA GLN A 256 10.54 -10.00 24.55
C GLN A 256 11.05 -8.65 25.04
N ILE A 257 10.29 -7.59 24.77
CA ILE A 257 10.57 -6.22 25.19
C ILE A 257 9.43 -5.78 26.10
N ALA A 258 9.75 -5.50 27.37
CA ALA A 258 8.75 -5.20 28.40
C ALA A 258 7.98 -3.89 28.14
N SER A 259 8.61 -2.89 27.52
CA SER A 259 7.99 -1.60 27.19
C SER A 259 8.55 -1.06 25.88
N MET A 260 7.66 -0.64 24.99
CA MET A 260 8.03 -0.03 23.72
C MET A 260 7.06 1.12 23.40
N PRO A 261 7.54 2.28 22.94
CA PRO A 261 6.66 3.38 22.56
C PRO A 261 5.62 2.98 21.52
N GLY A 262 4.35 3.33 21.79
CA GLY A 262 3.20 2.99 20.94
C GLY A 262 2.55 1.64 21.24
N TYR A 263 2.94 0.97 22.32
CA TYR A 263 2.31 -0.25 22.83
C TYR A 263 2.04 -0.13 24.34
N ASP A 264 0.84 -0.56 24.75
CA ASP A 264 0.42 -0.56 26.16
C ASP A 264 0.87 -1.82 26.93
N SER A 265 1.39 -2.81 26.22
CA SER A 265 1.86 -4.09 26.79
C SER A 265 3.26 -4.44 26.29
N ALA A 266 3.86 -5.47 26.91
CA ALA A 266 5.06 -6.07 26.36
C ALA A 266 4.87 -6.53 24.92
N VAL A 267 5.93 -6.49 24.13
CA VAL A 267 5.92 -6.91 22.73
C VAL A 267 6.96 -8.00 22.50
N LEU A 268 6.69 -8.86 21.52
CA LEU A 268 7.69 -9.75 20.94
C LEU A 268 8.27 -9.10 19.69
N ARG A 269 9.59 -8.99 19.65
CA ARG A 269 10.34 -8.62 18.45
C ARG A 269 11.02 -9.87 17.89
N MET A 270 10.66 -10.23 16.66
CA MET A 270 11.36 -11.24 15.88
C MET A 270 12.15 -10.54 14.79
N SER A 271 13.44 -10.82 14.71
CA SER A 271 14.35 -10.21 13.75
C SER A 271 14.83 -11.26 12.76
N ILE A 272 14.65 -11.02 11.47
CA ILE A 272 15.24 -11.80 10.39
C ILE A 272 16.30 -10.90 9.72
N ARG A 273 17.55 -11.31 9.73
CA ARG A 273 18.68 -10.57 9.19
C ARG A 273 19.38 -11.41 8.12
N ASP A 274 19.50 -10.84 6.95
CA ASP A 274 20.41 -11.31 5.91
C ASP A 274 21.67 -10.45 5.86
N TYR A 275 22.69 -10.97 5.20
CA TYR A 275 23.98 -10.31 5.00
C TYR A 275 24.29 -10.10 3.51
N GLY A 276 23.25 -9.92 2.72
CA GLY A 276 23.34 -9.71 1.28
C GLY A 276 23.79 -8.29 0.88
N GLU A 277 23.43 -7.91 -0.33
CA GLU A 277 23.84 -6.61 -0.90
C GLU A 277 23.24 -5.39 -0.17
N GLY A 278 22.19 -5.61 0.61
CA GLY A 278 21.45 -4.54 1.28
C GLY A 278 20.63 -3.68 0.33
N ILE A 279 19.94 -2.71 0.91
CA ILE A 279 18.96 -1.84 0.22
C ILE A 279 19.28 -0.39 0.58
N ASP A 280 19.28 0.50 -0.41
CA ASP A 280 19.43 1.93 -0.17
C ASP A 280 18.24 2.44 0.68
N PRO A 281 18.50 3.20 1.77
CA PRO A 281 17.48 3.73 2.66
C PRO A 281 16.36 4.50 1.95
N ILE A 282 16.61 5.12 0.81
CA ILE A 282 15.60 5.85 0.03
C ILE A 282 14.44 4.95 -0.43
N TYR A 283 14.71 3.65 -0.63
CA TYR A 283 13.71 2.67 -1.09
C TYR A 283 12.97 1.99 0.05
N VAL A 284 13.53 2.00 1.27
CA VAL A 284 12.97 1.28 2.43
C VAL A 284 11.50 1.62 2.71
N PRO A 285 11.07 2.92 2.70
CA PRO A 285 9.66 3.25 2.95
C PRO A 285 8.68 2.64 1.94
N ARG A 286 9.15 2.35 0.72
CA ARG A 286 8.35 1.86 -0.38
C ARG A 286 8.29 0.33 -0.47
N LEU A 287 9.15 -0.40 0.24
CA LEU A 287 9.25 -1.86 0.15
C LEU A 287 7.95 -2.60 0.49
N THR A 288 7.07 -1.97 1.26
CA THR A 288 5.75 -2.51 1.62
C THR A 288 4.62 -2.07 0.68
N GLU A 289 4.92 -1.28 -0.36
CA GLU A 289 3.96 -0.97 -1.42
C GLU A 289 3.70 -2.21 -2.28
N ARG A 290 2.47 -2.37 -2.77
CA ARG A 290 2.09 -3.50 -3.63
C ARG A 290 2.85 -3.43 -4.96
N PHE A 291 3.43 -4.55 -5.41
CA PHE A 291 4.23 -4.67 -6.64
C PHE A 291 5.50 -3.82 -6.69
N TYR A 292 5.88 -3.20 -5.57
CA TYR A 292 7.11 -2.42 -5.53
C TYR A 292 8.34 -3.35 -5.49
N ARG A 293 9.35 -3.00 -6.29
CA ARG A 293 10.63 -3.70 -6.39
C ARG A 293 11.71 -2.67 -6.69
N VAL A 294 12.83 -2.76 -5.98
CA VAL A 294 13.96 -1.81 -6.14
C VAL A 294 14.57 -1.91 -7.53
N ASP A 295 14.72 -3.12 -8.05
CA ASP A 295 15.28 -3.39 -9.39
C ASP A 295 14.36 -4.37 -10.16
N LYS A 296 13.62 -3.82 -11.14
CA LYS A 296 12.68 -4.61 -11.96
C LYS A 296 13.39 -5.59 -12.91
N ALA A 297 14.63 -5.29 -13.35
CA ALA A 297 15.35 -6.14 -14.28
C ALA A 297 15.94 -7.36 -13.59
N ARG A 298 16.70 -7.15 -12.53
CA ARG A 298 17.38 -8.20 -11.74
C ARG A 298 16.41 -9.11 -10.99
N SER A 299 15.28 -8.56 -10.57
CA SER A 299 14.28 -9.32 -9.82
C SER A 299 13.30 -10.09 -10.69
N ARG A 300 13.32 -10.00 -12.04
CA ARG A 300 12.57 -10.92 -12.92
C ARG A 300 13.15 -12.32 -12.85
N ASP A 301 14.47 -12.46 -12.85
CA ASP A 301 15.17 -13.75 -12.76
C ASP A 301 14.98 -14.42 -11.40
N SER A 302 14.72 -13.62 -10.35
CA SER A 302 14.52 -14.14 -9.00
C SER A 302 13.05 -14.38 -8.59
N GLY A 303 12.07 -14.23 -9.52
CA GLY A 303 10.68 -14.75 -9.38
C GLY A 303 9.76 -14.05 -8.35
N GLY A 304 10.13 -12.91 -7.75
CA GLY A 304 9.29 -12.25 -6.73
C GLY A 304 8.09 -11.50 -7.31
N THR A 305 6.94 -11.61 -6.66
CA THR A 305 5.69 -10.93 -7.06
C THR A 305 5.64 -9.45 -6.65
N GLY A 306 6.46 -9.03 -5.67
CA GLY A 306 6.36 -7.71 -5.03
C GLY A 306 5.14 -7.55 -4.12
N LEU A 307 4.46 -8.63 -3.78
CA LEU A 307 3.30 -8.65 -2.88
C LEU A 307 3.65 -9.14 -1.47
N GLY A 308 4.70 -9.92 -1.29
CA GLY A 308 5.04 -10.58 -0.02
C GLY A 308 5.17 -9.60 1.14
N LEU A 309 5.91 -8.48 1.01
CA LEU A 309 6.05 -7.49 2.07
C LEU A 309 4.77 -6.67 2.31
N ALA A 310 3.94 -6.46 1.29
CA ALA A 310 2.62 -5.87 1.46
C ALA A 310 1.71 -6.80 2.29
N ILE A 311 1.71 -8.10 1.99
CA ILE A 311 0.98 -9.12 2.78
C ILE A 311 1.46 -9.13 4.24
N VAL A 312 2.78 -9.11 4.46
CA VAL A 312 3.39 -9.03 5.80
C VAL A 312 2.87 -7.81 6.55
N LYS A 313 2.88 -6.63 5.94
CA LYS A 313 2.39 -5.39 6.55
C LYS A 313 0.92 -5.49 6.97
N HIS A 314 0.04 -6.00 6.10
CA HIS A 314 -1.39 -6.12 6.41
C HIS A 314 -1.66 -7.18 7.49
N ILE A 315 -0.97 -8.33 7.45
CA ILE A 315 -1.10 -9.35 8.51
C ILE A 315 -0.64 -8.78 9.85
N LEU A 316 0.52 -8.13 9.90
CA LEU A 316 1.01 -7.51 11.14
C LEU A 316 0.06 -6.41 11.62
N GLY A 317 -0.50 -5.58 10.73
CA GLY A 317 -1.53 -4.58 11.06
C GLY A 317 -2.76 -5.21 11.73
N ARG A 318 -3.27 -6.32 11.19
CA ARG A 318 -4.37 -7.09 11.79
C ARG A 318 -4.04 -7.61 13.20
N HIS A 319 -2.77 -7.94 13.44
CA HIS A 319 -2.27 -8.38 14.74
C HIS A 319 -1.85 -7.21 15.66
N ARG A 320 -2.17 -5.94 15.28
CA ARG A 320 -1.73 -4.72 15.96
C ARG A 320 -0.20 -4.61 16.10
N GLY A 321 0.50 -5.30 15.24
CA GLY A 321 1.95 -5.28 15.14
C GLY A 321 2.42 -4.31 14.06
N ARG A 322 3.73 -4.26 13.87
CA ARG A 322 4.36 -3.50 12.79
C ARG A 322 5.62 -4.17 12.27
N LEU A 323 5.98 -3.87 11.03
CA LEU A 323 7.25 -4.22 10.41
C LEU A 323 8.20 -3.02 10.49
N VAL A 324 9.42 -3.26 10.94
CA VAL A 324 10.52 -2.28 10.89
C VAL A 324 11.62 -2.85 10.01
N ILE A 325 12.05 -2.09 9.00
CA ILE A 325 13.08 -2.52 8.06
C ILE A 325 14.28 -1.61 8.22
N GLN A 326 15.45 -2.21 8.37
CA GLN A 326 16.73 -1.52 8.45
C GLN A 326 17.67 -2.15 7.43
N SER A 327 18.24 -1.34 6.56
CA SER A 327 19.18 -1.82 5.56
C SER A 327 20.12 -0.70 5.12
N GLN A 328 21.31 -1.10 4.71
CA GLN A 328 22.29 -0.22 4.07
C GLN A 328 23.02 -1.03 2.97
N PRO A 329 23.39 -0.41 1.84
CA PRO A 329 24.15 -1.07 0.81
C PRO A 329 25.42 -1.74 1.37
N GLY A 330 25.63 -3.00 1.01
CA GLY A 330 26.77 -3.82 1.47
C GLY A 330 26.68 -4.38 2.89
N GLN A 331 25.60 -4.11 3.64
CA GLN A 331 25.45 -4.57 5.02
C GLN A 331 24.27 -5.55 5.24
N GLY A 332 23.60 -5.95 4.16
CA GLY A 332 22.41 -6.77 4.20
C GLY A 332 21.16 -5.99 4.64
N ALA A 333 20.12 -6.73 4.98
CA ALA A 333 18.88 -6.17 5.49
C ALA A 333 18.42 -6.89 6.76
N ARG A 334 17.70 -6.15 7.61
CA ARG A 334 17.08 -6.65 8.83
C ARG A 334 15.61 -6.28 8.84
N PHE A 335 14.79 -7.28 9.04
CA PHE A 335 13.33 -7.17 9.11
C PHE A 335 12.88 -7.54 10.53
N ASP A 336 12.43 -6.55 11.29
CA ASP A 336 11.91 -6.73 12.64
C ASP A 336 10.39 -6.73 12.62
N THR A 337 9.75 -7.84 13.01
CA THR A 337 8.32 -7.87 13.30
C THR A 337 8.12 -7.60 14.79
N ILE A 338 7.22 -6.68 15.12
CA ILE A 338 6.89 -6.28 16.47
C ILE A 338 5.42 -6.62 16.70
N LEU A 339 5.15 -7.53 17.64
CA LEU A 339 3.81 -8.05 17.93
C LEU A 339 3.50 -7.87 19.42
N PRO A 340 2.30 -7.33 19.80
CA PRO A 340 1.93 -7.19 21.20
C PRO A 340 1.66 -8.55 21.84
N CYS A 341 2.03 -8.70 23.12
CA CYS A 341 1.79 -9.91 23.91
C CYS A 341 0.34 -10.01 24.44
N SER A 342 -0.46 -8.93 24.31
CA SER A 342 -1.85 -8.90 24.80
C SER A 342 -2.77 -8.15 23.83
#